data_53c13c664984e3176590afe18ae0e171
#
_entry.id   53c13c664984e3176590afe18ae0e171
#
_cell.length_a   1.000
_cell.length_b   1.000
_cell.length_c   1.000
_cell.angle_alpha   90.00
_cell.angle_beta   90.00
_cell.angle_gamma   90.00
#
_symmetry.space_group_name_H-M   'P 1'
#
loop_
_entity.id
_entity.type
_entity.pdbx_description
1 polymer ?
#
loop_
_entity_poly.entity_id
_entity_poly.type
_entity_poly.pdbx_seq_one_letter_code
_entity_poly.pdbx_strand_id
1 'polypeptide(L)'
;PGAVEGEDVPLDELTPRQIVAELDKHVVGQKAAKRAVAIALRNRIRRQKLPPEMAEEIMPKNIIMIGATGVGKTEIARRLSKLSGSPFLKVEASKFTEVGYVGRDVESMIRDLVEIAIDMVREEKLDDVADKAEQNTEERILDLLLPPNPSGANKGSSSPEEIDKAQETFQKTREKLRQQLRDGKLDERSVEV
;
A
#
# COMPACT_ATOMS: atom_id res chain seq x y z
N PRO A 1 19.11 -24.22 -7.86
CA PRO A 1 18.10 -24.31 -6.86
C PRO A 1 17.40 -22.96 -6.82
N GLY A 2 16.22 -22.91 -7.47
CA GLY A 2 15.50 -21.69 -7.74
C GLY A 2 14.98 -21.05 -6.46
N ALA A 3 15.21 -19.76 -6.32
CA ALA A 3 14.42 -18.90 -5.46
C ALA A 3 13.00 -18.89 -6.04
N VAL A 4 12.07 -19.46 -5.32
CA VAL A 4 10.64 -19.25 -5.57
C VAL A 4 10.41 -17.79 -5.18
N GLU A 5 10.18 -16.93 -6.16
CA GLU A 5 9.62 -15.60 -5.96
C GLU A 5 8.33 -15.80 -5.18
N GLY A 6 8.30 -15.25 -3.95
CA GLY A 6 7.18 -15.47 -3.05
C GLY A 6 5.94 -14.79 -3.61
N GLU A 7 4.96 -15.58 -4.00
CA GLU A 7 3.58 -15.12 -4.01
C GLU A 7 3.31 -14.52 -2.63
N ASP A 8 2.84 -13.28 -2.58
CA ASP A 8 2.40 -12.62 -1.36
C ASP A 8 1.20 -13.40 -0.80
N VAL A 9 1.51 -14.42 0.02
CA VAL A 9 0.49 -15.22 0.67
C VAL A 9 -0.26 -14.31 1.63
N PRO A 10 -1.58 -14.16 1.48
CA PRO A 10 -2.37 -13.32 2.37
C PRO A 10 -2.07 -13.68 3.82
N LEU A 11 -1.90 -12.68 4.67
CA LEU A 11 -1.58 -12.86 6.11
C LEU A 11 -2.52 -13.86 6.80
N ASP A 12 -3.76 -13.90 6.34
CA ASP A 12 -4.82 -14.80 6.78
C ASP A 12 -4.49 -16.29 6.60
N GLU A 13 -3.57 -16.61 5.69
CA GLU A 13 -3.17 -17.97 5.38
C GLU A 13 -1.81 -18.35 5.99
N LEU A 14 -1.04 -17.35 6.45
CA LEU A 14 0.27 -17.59 7.04
C LEU A 14 0.17 -18.45 8.30
N THR A 15 0.87 -19.57 8.29
CA THR A 15 1.05 -20.41 9.46
C THR A 15 2.04 -19.80 10.44
N PRO A 16 2.00 -20.15 11.76
CA PRO A 16 3.01 -19.69 12.70
C PRO A 16 4.45 -20.02 12.31
N ARG A 17 4.66 -21.11 11.56
CA ARG A 17 6.00 -21.49 11.06
C ARG A 17 6.50 -20.52 9.99
N GLN A 18 5.63 -20.11 9.08
CA GLN A 18 5.94 -19.11 8.05
C GLN A 18 6.22 -17.74 8.66
N ILE A 19 5.41 -17.33 9.65
CA ILE A 19 5.67 -16.09 10.41
C ILE A 19 7.05 -16.11 11.08
N VAL A 20 7.42 -17.25 11.69
CA VAL A 20 8.76 -17.41 12.27
C VAL A 20 9.84 -17.33 11.20
N ALA A 21 9.65 -17.94 10.04
CA ALA A 21 10.61 -17.89 8.93
C ALA A 21 10.82 -16.45 8.42
N GLU A 22 9.76 -15.65 8.33
CA GLU A 22 9.88 -14.22 8.00
C GLU A 22 10.65 -13.43 9.07
N LEU A 23 10.38 -13.70 10.35
CA LEU A 23 11.13 -13.09 11.45
C LEU A 23 12.62 -13.52 11.48
N ASP A 24 12.92 -14.75 11.04
CA ASP A 24 14.28 -15.27 10.98
C ASP A 24 15.16 -14.51 9.98
N LYS A 25 14.58 -13.90 8.95
CA LYS A 25 15.30 -13.06 7.99
C LYS A 25 15.91 -11.80 8.63
N HIS A 26 15.35 -11.34 9.74
CA HIS A 26 15.70 -10.04 10.35
C HIS A 26 16.21 -10.13 11.78
N VAL A 27 15.87 -11.17 12.53
CA VAL A 27 16.22 -11.33 13.93
C VAL A 27 16.96 -12.65 14.11
N VAL A 28 18.21 -12.59 14.51
CA VAL A 28 19.02 -13.77 14.75
C VAL A 28 18.66 -14.39 16.12
N GLY A 29 18.52 -15.72 16.17
CA GLY A 29 18.22 -16.42 17.42
C GLY A 29 16.79 -16.21 17.90
N GLN A 30 16.60 -16.13 19.22
CA GLN A 30 15.30 -15.86 19.91
C GLN A 30 14.15 -16.79 19.48
N LYS A 31 14.42 -18.07 19.24
CA LYS A 31 13.46 -19.05 18.69
C LYS A 31 12.17 -19.15 19.50
N ALA A 32 12.27 -19.19 20.84
CA ALA A 32 11.11 -19.29 21.71
C ALA A 32 10.23 -18.04 21.64
N ALA A 33 10.84 -16.85 21.67
CA ALA A 33 10.12 -15.57 21.55
C ALA A 33 9.42 -15.45 20.20
N LYS A 34 10.10 -15.72 19.09
CA LYS A 34 9.52 -15.69 17.74
C LYS A 34 8.31 -16.62 17.62
N ARG A 35 8.44 -17.84 18.14
CA ARG A 35 7.34 -18.81 18.14
C ARG A 35 6.13 -18.30 18.94
N ALA A 36 6.37 -17.77 20.15
CA ALA A 36 5.31 -17.25 21.00
C ALA A 36 4.55 -16.10 20.34
N VAL A 37 5.25 -15.12 19.75
CA VAL A 37 4.63 -13.98 19.09
C VAL A 37 3.94 -14.40 17.79
N ALA A 38 4.47 -15.35 17.03
CA ALA A 38 3.83 -15.88 15.84
C ALA A 38 2.48 -16.57 16.16
N ILE A 39 2.43 -17.34 17.24
CA ILE A 39 1.19 -17.98 17.71
C ILE A 39 0.19 -16.91 18.18
N ALA A 40 0.66 -15.90 18.93
CA ALA A 40 -0.20 -14.83 19.42
C ALA A 40 -0.79 -14.01 18.25
N LEU A 41 0.00 -13.68 17.24
CA LEU A 41 -0.48 -13.02 16.03
C LEU A 41 -1.53 -13.87 15.30
N ARG A 42 -1.27 -15.16 15.11
CA ARG A 42 -2.22 -16.07 14.46
C ARG A 42 -3.54 -16.17 15.23
N ASN A 43 -3.50 -16.21 16.55
CA ASN A 43 -4.70 -16.23 17.38
C ASN A 43 -5.49 -14.92 17.27
N ARG A 44 -4.81 -13.78 17.16
CA ARG A 44 -5.47 -12.48 16.93
C ARG A 44 -6.19 -12.42 15.58
N ILE A 45 -5.57 -12.91 14.51
CA ILE A 45 -6.19 -13.01 13.18
C ILE A 45 -7.42 -13.93 13.21
N ARG A 46 -7.32 -15.09 13.89
CA ARG A 46 -8.45 -16.01 14.04
C ARG A 46 -9.61 -15.37 14.80
N ARG A 47 -9.32 -14.59 15.84
CA ARG A 47 -10.34 -13.88 16.59
C ARG A 47 -11.14 -12.89 15.74
N GLN A 48 -10.49 -12.21 14.81
CA GLN A 48 -11.15 -11.27 13.88
C GLN A 48 -12.15 -11.94 12.93
N LYS A 49 -12.01 -13.26 12.73
CA LYS A 49 -12.92 -14.07 11.89
C LYS A 49 -14.10 -14.65 12.66
N LEU A 50 -14.15 -14.45 13.98
CA LEU A 50 -15.26 -14.95 14.82
C LEU A 50 -16.46 -13.99 14.74
N PRO A 51 -17.68 -14.51 14.94
CA PRO A 51 -18.86 -13.68 15.19
C PRO A 51 -18.63 -12.71 16.35
N PRO A 52 -19.19 -11.49 16.33
CA PRO A 52 -18.98 -10.47 17.36
C PRO A 52 -19.19 -10.99 18.79
N GLU A 53 -20.24 -11.74 19.04
CA GLU A 53 -20.57 -12.32 20.33
C GLU A 53 -19.45 -13.22 20.89
N MET A 54 -18.88 -14.09 20.05
CA MET A 54 -17.75 -14.93 20.46
C MET A 54 -16.44 -14.15 20.55
N ALA A 55 -16.26 -13.13 19.73
CA ALA A 55 -15.06 -12.29 19.76
C ALA A 55 -14.96 -11.45 21.03
N GLU A 56 -16.09 -11.06 21.62
CA GLU A 56 -16.13 -10.33 22.91
C GLU A 56 -15.69 -11.22 24.09
N GLU A 57 -16.04 -12.49 24.09
CA GLU A 57 -15.62 -13.44 25.14
C GLU A 57 -14.11 -13.76 25.07
N ILE A 58 -13.50 -13.68 23.89
CA ILE A 58 -12.10 -14.02 23.66
C ILE A 58 -11.26 -12.74 23.61
N MET A 59 -10.83 -12.24 24.74
CA MET A 59 -9.98 -11.05 24.80
C MET A 59 -8.59 -11.31 24.22
N PRO A 60 -8.05 -10.41 23.37
CA PRO A 60 -6.67 -10.49 22.90
C PRO A 60 -5.72 -10.28 24.10
N LYS A 61 -4.73 -11.15 24.22
CA LYS A 61 -3.72 -11.03 25.28
C LYS A 61 -2.59 -10.10 24.85
N ASN A 62 -2.16 -9.24 25.75
CA ASN A 62 -0.96 -8.42 25.58
C ASN A 62 0.29 -9.29 25.71
N ILE A 63 1.35 -8.91 25.01
CA ILE A 63 2.64 -9.61 25.03
C ILE A 63 3.64 -8.76 25.79
N ILE A 64 4.26 -9.35 26.83
CA ILE A 64 5.37 -8.75 27.57
C ILE A 64 6.65 -9.43 27.11
N MET A 65 7.61 -8.63 26.64
CA MET A 65 8.95 -9.10 26.23
C MET A 65 9.99 -8.61 27.25
N ILE A 66 10.64 -9.52 27.91
CA ILE A 66 11.68 -9.24 28.93
C ILE A 66 13.02 -9.72 28.39
N GLY A 67 14.06 -8.91 28.56
CA GLY A 67 15.41 -9.23 28.14
C GLY A 67 16.31 -8.01 28.07
N ALA A 68 17.62 -8.22 27.87
CA ALA A 68 18.61 -7.16 27.76
C ALA A 68 18.32 -6.22 26.57
N THR A 69 18.94 -5.04 26.58
CA THR A 69 18.88 -4.10 25.44
C THR A 69 19.61 -4.71 24.24
N GLY A 70 19.10 -4.47 23.03
CA GLY A 70 19.73 -4.93 21.80
C GLY A 70 19.40 -6.36 21.36
N VAL A 71 18.65 -7.15 22.15
CA VAL A 71 18.32 -8.54 21.80
C VAL A 71 17.19 -8.70 20.76
N GLY A 72 16.70 -7.61 20.19
CA GLY A 72 15.72 -7.65 19.08
C GLY A 72 14.25 -7.52 19.51
N LYS A 73 13.92 -7.20 20.77
CA LYS A 73 12.50 -7.08 21.24
C LYS A 73 11.65 -6.14 20.37
N THR A 74 12.14 -4.92 20.16
CA THR A 74 11.44 -3.91 19.35
C THR A 74 11.40 -4.29 17.87
N GLU A 75 12.46 -4.93 17.37
CA GLU A 75 12.52 -5.35 15.96
C GLU A 75 11.50 -6.47 15.67
N ILE A 76 11.34 -7.42 16.58
CA ILE A 76 10.27 -8.44 16.47
C ILE A 76 8.91 -7.75 16.34
N ALA A 77 8.58 -6.79 17.21
CA ALA A 77 7.31 -6.08 17.16
C ALA A 77 7.12 -5.28 15.86
N ARG A 78 8.17 -4.58 15.39
CA ARG A 78 8.14 -3.83 14.13
C ARG A 78 7.93 -4.74 12.93
N ARG A 79 8.59 -5.90 12.88
CA ARG A 79 8.42 -6.86 11.79
C ARG A 79 7.03 -7.50 11.80
N LEU A 80 6.50 -7.80 12.98
CA LEU A 80 5.13 -8.29 13.10
C LEU A 80 4.10 -7.27 12.57
N SER A 81 4.27 -5.99 12.88
CA SER A 81 3.35 -4.96 12.37
C SER A 81 3.41 -4.87 10.84
N LYS A 82 4.61 -4.92 10.24
CA LYS A 82 4.76 -4.95 8.78
C LYS A 82 4.10 -6.17 8.16
N LEU A 83 4.33 -7.36 8.72
CA LEU A 83 3.71 -8.59 8.26
C LEU A 83 2.17 -8.56 8.37
N SER A 84 1.64 -7.85 9.35
CA SER A 84 0.19 -7.77 9.57
C SER A 84 -0.46 -6.54 8.91
N GLY A 85 0.28 -5.74 8.13
CA GLY A 85 -0.24 -4.50 7.57
C GLY A 85 -0.82 -3.55 8.62
N SER A 86 -0.27 -3.59 9.87
CA SER A 86 -0.80 -2.84 11.01
C SER A 86 0.08 -1.65 11.33
N PRO A 87 -0.47 -0.53 11.78
CA PRO A 87 0.31 0.62 12.20
C PRO A 87 1.23 0.27 13.39
N PHE A 88 2.42 0.85 13.42
CA PHE A 88 3.41 0.63 14.46
C PHE A 88 3.83 1.94 15.11
N LEU A 89 3.60 2.05 16.41
CA LEU A 89 4.04 3.19 17.22
C LEU A 89 4.95 2.70 18.34
N LYS A 90 6.17 3.24 18.42
CA LYS A 90 7.09 3.01 19.52
C LYS A 90 7.00 4.18 20.49
N VAL A 91 6.64 3.89 21.74
CA VAL A 91 6.56 4.89 22.81
C VAL A 91 7.47 4.52 23.97
N GLU A 92 7.97 5.54 24.68
CA GLU A 92 8.71 5.39 25.92
C GLU A 92 7.77 5.68 27.08
N ALA A 93 7.51 4.71 27.93
CA ALA A 93 6.56 4.84 29.03
C ALA A 93 6.89 6.00 29.99
N SER A 94 8.17 6.31 30.17
CA SER A 94 8.62 7.42 31.01
C SER A 94 8.21 8.83 30.53
N LYS A 95 7.78 8.95 29.25
CA LYS A 95 7.29 10.23 28.69
C LYS A 95 5.79 10.45 28.94
N PHE A 96 5.11 9.45 29.47
CA PHE A 96 3.68 9.50 29.76
C PHE A 96 3.48 9.60 31.27
N THR A 97 2.71 10.56 31.68
CA THR A 97 2.38 10.79 33.10
C THR A 97 0.89 10.75 33.30
N GLU A 98 0.48 10.51 34.55
CA GLU A 98 -0.92 10.61 34.93
C GLU A 98 -1.48 12.02 34.72
N VAL A 99 -2.78 12.10 34.48
CA VAL A 99 -3.50 13.34 34.20
C VAL A 99 -3.17 14.42 35.26
N GLY A 100 -2.64 15.56 34.80
CA GLY A 100 -2.32 16.71 35.66
C GLY A 100 -0.83 17.01 35.87
N TYR A 101 0.09 16.16 35.37
CA TYR A 101 1.53 16.44 35.37
C TYR A 101 2.06 16.78 33.98
N VAL A 102 3.19 17.47 33.92
CA VAL A 102 3.86 17.83 32.67
C VAL A 102 4.33 16.56 31.93
N GLY A 103 3.58 16.14 30.93
CA GLY A 103 3.88 14.97 30.13
C GLY A 103 2.85 14.77 29.02
N ARG A 104 3.10 13.83 28.08
CA ARG A 104 2.11 13.45 27.08
C ARG A 104 1.01 12.64 27.73
N ASP A 105 -0.24 12.91 27.40
CA ASP A 105 -1.35 12.11 27.86
C ASP A 105 -1.42 10.76 27.09
N VAL A 106 -2.00 9.74 27.74
CA VAL A 106 -2.13 8.41 27.14
C VAL A 106 -3.00 8.43 25.88
N GLU A 107 -3.97 9.33 25.82
CA GLU A 107 -4.84 9.48 24.65
C GLU A 107 -4.08 9.94 23.41
N SER A 108 -2.99 10.67 23.57
CA SER A 108 -2.14 11.10 22.47
C SER A 108 -1.52 9.91 21.73
N MET A 109 -1.26 8.78 22.40
CA MET A 109 -0.78 7.56 21.73
C MET A 109 -1.78 7.03 20.71
N ILE A 110 -3.06 7.07 21.05
CA ILE A 110 -4.12 6.58 20.16
C ILE A 110 -4.27 7.51 18.97
N ARG A 111 -4.19 8.83 19.20
CA ARG A 111 -4.21 9.82 18.10
C ARG A 111 -3.04 9.61 17.14
N ASP A 112 -1.81 9.50 17.68
CA ASP A 112 -0.60 9.26 16.88
C ASP A 112 -0.72 7.93 16.09
N LEU A 113 -1.28 6.88 16.71
CA LEU A 113 -1.49 5.59 16.03
C LEU A 113 -2.52 5.68 14.90
N VAL A 114 -3.61 6.42 15.10
CA VAL A 114 -4.64 6.64 14.09
C VAL A 114 -4.07 7.46 12.92
N GLU A 115 -3.24 8.47 13.20
CA GLU A 115 -2.58 9.28 12.18
C GLU A 115 -1.67 8.41 11.29
N ILE A 116 -0.84 7.56 11.91
CA ILE A 116 0.00 6.57 11.19
C ILE A 116 -0.87 5.63 10.34
N ALA A 117 -2.00 5.16 10.86
CA ALA A 117 -2.91 4.28 10.12
C ALA A 117 -3.54 4.99 8.91
N ILE A 118 -3.92 6.26 9.05
CA ILE A 118 -4.45 7.07 7.95
C ILE A 118 -3.41 7.26 6.86
N ASP A 119 -2.16 7.56 7.24
CA ASP A 119 -1.07 7.76 6.27
C ASP A 119 -0.76 6.45 5.53
N MET A 120 -0.74 5.31 6.21
CA MET A 120 -0.56 3.99 5.57
C MET A 120 -1.65 3.71 4.53
N VAL A 121 -2.92 3.92 4.87
CA VAL A 121 -4.04 3.71 3.94
C VAL A 121 -3.99 4.72 2.78
N ARG A 122 -3.58 5.96 3.05
CA ARG A 122 -3.41 6.96 2.01
C ARG A 122 -2.32 6.56 1.01
N GLU A 123 -1.17 6.09 1.49
CA GLU A 123 -0.07 5.61 0.66
C GLU A 123 -0.52 4.43 -0.21
N GLU A 124 -1.17 3.42 0.38
CA GLU A 124 -1.75 2.29 -0.36
C GLU A 124 -2.74 2.75 -1.45
N LYS A 125 -3.62 3.71 -1.12
CA LYS A 125 -4.58 4.23 -2.10
C LYS A 125 -3.95 5.10 -3.18
N LEU A 126 -2.86 5.79 -2.89
CA LEU A 126 -2.09 6.52 -3.90
C LEU A 126 -1.43 5.54 -4.87
N ASP A 127 -0.86 4.45 -4.38
CA ASP A 127 -0.27 3.41 -5.22
C ASP A 127 -1.34 2.74 -6.11
N ASP A 128 -2.52 2.41 -5.55
CA ASP A 128 -3.64 1.82 -6.29
C ASP A 128 -4.11 2.68 -7.50
N VAL A 129 -3.97 4.01 -7.38
CA VAL A 129 -4.43 4.93 -8.43
C VAL A 129 -3.32 5.49 -9.31
N ALA A 130 -2.05 5.24 -8.96
CA ALA A 130 -0.90 5.78 -9.66
C ALA A 130 -0.90 5.40 -11.16
N ASP A 131 -1.05 4.12 -11.46
CA ASP A 131 -1.10 3.62 -12.84
C ASP A 131 -2.24 4.25 -13.65
N LYS A 132 -3.41 4.41 -13.03
CA LYS A 132 -4.57 5.02 -13.67
C LYS A 132 -4.37 6.52 -13.86
N ALA A 133 -3.73 7.19 -12.90
CA ALA A 133 -3.40 8.61 -13.02
C ALA A 133 -2.39 8.84 -14.15
N GLU A 134 -1.38 7.98 -14.28
CA GLU A 134 -0.41 8.02 -15.37
C GLU A 134 -1.09 7.84 -16.74
N GLN A 135 -1.95 6.84 -16.89
CA GLN A 135 -2.74 6.62 -18.10
C GLN A 135 -3.62 7.82 -18.44
N ASN A 136 -4.33 8.39 -17.47
CA ASN A 136 -5.17 9.55 -17.68
C ASN A 136 -4.35 10.79 -18.08
N THR A 137 -3.16 10.94 -17.50
CA THR A 137 -2.24 12.04 -17.84
C THR A 137 -1.72 11.88 -19.27
N GLU A 138 -1.32 10.66 -19.66
CA GLU A 138 -0.90 10.35 -21.03
C GLU A 138 -2.01 10.67 -22.04
N GLU A 139 -3.24 10.23 -21.77
CA GLU A 139 -4.40 10.53 -22.61
C GLU A 139 -4.68 12.04 -22.70
N ARG A 140 -4.58 12.76 -21.59
CA ARG A 140 -4.78 14.21 -21.56
C ARG A 140 -3.72 14.96 -22.37
N ILE A 141 -2.45 14.55 -22.27
CA ILE A 141 -1.36 15.13 -23.09
C ILE A 141 -1.60 14.84 -24.57
N LEU A 142 -2.02 13.62 -24.90
CA LEU A 142 -2.34 13.27 -26.29
C LEU A 142 -3.52 14.09 -26.85
N ASP A 143 -4.52 14.38 -26.04
CA ASP A 143 -5.65 15.24 -26.43
C ASP A 143 -5.23 16.69 -26.66
N LEU A 144 -4.26 17.19 -25.91
CA LEU A 144 -3.70 18.53 -26.11
C LEU A 144 -2.79 18.59 -27.35
N LEU A 145 -2.02 17.53 -27.62
CA LEU A 145 -1.14 17.44 -28.79
C LEU A 145 -1.90 17.19 -30.09
N LEU A 146 -2.98 16.42 -30.02
CA LEU A 146 -3.84 16.05 -31.12
C LEU A 146 -5.30 16.18 -30.67
N PRO A 147 -5.88 17.40 -30.73
CA PRO A 147 -7.29 17.60 -30.34
C PRO A 147 -8.21 16.67 -31.13
N PRO A 148 -9.26 16.12 -30.48
CA PRO A 148 -10.22 15.29 -31.17
C PRO A 148 -10.78 16.04 -32.36
N ASN A 149 -10.72 15.41 -33.53
CA ASN A 149 -10.98 16.02 -34.80
C ASN A 149 -12.38 16.69 -34.84
N PRO A 150 -12.50 17.99 -35.07
CA PRO A 150 -13.80 18.69 -35.15
C PRO A 150 -14.65 18.29 -36.38
N SER A 151 -14.18 17.35 -37.18
CA SER A 151 -14.89 16.85 -38.38
C SER A 151 -16.22 16.13 -38.07
N GLY A 152 -16.56 15.92 -36.78
CA GLY A 152 -17.91 15.53 -36.39
C GLY A 152 -18.96 16.64 -36.47
N ALA A 153 -18.57 17.92 -36.67
CA ALA A 153 -19.45 19.05 -36.72
C ALA A 153 -19.95 19.39 -38.14
N ASN A 154 -19.34 18.86 -39.19
CA ASN A 154 -19.82 19.07 -40.57
C ASN A 154 -20.52 17.80 -41.09
N LYS A 155 -21.71 17.54 -40.63
CA LYS A 155 -22.65 16.55 -41.15
C LYS A 155 -23.20 16.98 -42.52
N GLY A 156 -22.34 17.12 -43.51
CA GLY A 156 -22.83 17.71 -44.80
C GLY A 156 -22.41 17.04 -46.08
N SER A 157 -21.36 16.18 -46.17
CA SER A 157 -21.05 15.58 -47.48
C SER A 157 -19.82 14.61 -47.47
N SER A 158 -19.56 13.89 -46.43
CA SER A 158 -18.48 12.87 -46.49
C SER A 158 -19.09 11.46 -46.59
N SER A 159 -18.56 10.62 -47.47
CA SER A 159 -18.99 9.23 -47.57
C SER A 159 -18.55 8.43 -46.32
N PRO A 160 -19.28 7.37 -45.94
CA PRO A 160 -18.89 6.53 -44.78
C PRO A 160 -17.44 6.03 -44.85
N GLU A 161 -16.94 5.73 -46.05
CA GLU A 161 -15.58 5.26 -46.27
C GLU A 161 -14.50 6.32 -46.02
N GLU A 162 -14.82 7.60 -46.25
CA GLU A 162 -13.90 8.71 -45.94
C GLU A 162 -13.81 9.00 -44.44
N ILE A 163 -14.90 8.81 -43.72
CA ILE A 163 -14.94 8.97 -42.30
C ILE A 163 -14.13 7.87 -41.61
N ASP A 164 -14.27 6.60 -42.05
CA ASP A 164 -13.52 5.48 -41.50
C ASP A 164 -11.99 5.65 -41.76
N LYS A 165 -11.59 6.06 -42.96
CA LYS A 165 -10.18 6.33 -43.27
C LYS A 165 -9.60 7.50 -42.47
N ALA A 166 -10.37 8.53 -42.20
CA ALA A 166 -9.97 9.65 -41.36
C ALA A 166 -9.79 9.23 -39.91
N GLN A 167 -10.67 8.38 -39.37
CA GLN A 167 -10.57 7.83 -38.03
C GLN A 167 -9.35 6.90 -37.87
N GLU A 168 -9.10 6.01 -38.86
CA GLU A 168 -7.91 5.17 -38.82
C GLU A 168 -6.61 5.99 -38.87
N THR A 169 -6.55 7.04 -39.67
CA THR A 169 -5.39 7.92 -39.75
C THR A 169 -5.17 8.68 -38.45
N PHE A 170 -6.25 9.14 -37.83
CA PHE A 170 -6.22 9.79 -36.53
C PHE A 170 -5.70 8.86 -35.44
N GLN A 171 -6.23 7.63 -35.37
CA GLN A 171 -5.77 6.62 -34.41
C GLN A 171 -4.30 6.25 -34.60
N LYS A 172 -3.84 6.05 -35.85
CA LYS A 172 -2.43 5.79 -36.15
C LYS A 172 -1.53 6.95 -35.74
N THR A 173 -1.98 8.18 -35.92
CA THR A 173 -1.22 9.38 -35.52
C THR A 173 -1.16 9.49 -34.00
N ARG A 174 -2.28 9.23 -33.30
CA ARG A 174 -2.36 9.22 -31.84
C ARG A 174 -1.43 8.17 -31.24
N GLU A 175 -1.42 6.96 -31.80
CA GLU A 175 -0.54 5.87 -31.33
C GLU A 175 0.95 6.21 -31.55
N LYS A 176 1.28 6.83 -32.69
CA LYS A 176 2.64 7.29 -32.94
C LYS A 176 3.09 8.38 -31.96
N LEU A 177 2.20 9.32 -31.62
CA LEU A 177 2.48 10.34 -30.61
C LEU A 177 2.63 9.73 -29.23
N ARG A 178 1.80 8.75 -28.87
CA ARG A 178 1.93 7.97 -27.62
C ARG A 178 3.31 7.32 -27.50
N GLN A 179 3.75 6.66 -28.56
CA GLN A 179 5.08 6.05 -28.61
C GLN A 179 6.19 7.09 -28.44
N GLN A 180 6.08 8.24 -29.09
CA GLN A 180 7.06 9.32 -28.99
C GLN A 180 7.09 9.95 -27.60
N LEU A 181 5.93 10.04 -26.92
CA LEU A 181 5.81 10.51 -25.55
C LEU A 181 6.53 9.54 -24.58
N ARG A 182 6.29 8.25 -24.72
CA ARG A 182 6.95 7.21 -23.93
C ARG A 182 8.46 7.12 -24.18
N ASP A 183 8.90 7.40 -25.41
CA ASP A 183 10.31 7.45 -25.79
C ASP A 183 11.02 8.74 -25.31
N GLY A 184 10.31 9.69 -24.66
CA GLY A 184 10.87 10.98 -24.21
C GLY A 184 11.21 11.97 -25.33
N LYS A 185 10.73 11.73 -26.56
CA LYS A 185 11.03 12.60 -27.72
C LYS A 185 10.24 13.90 -27.75
N LEU A 186 9.25 14.02 -26.84
CA LEU A 186 8.37 15.18 -26.77
C LEU A 186 8.58 16.02 -25.51
N ASP A 187 9.62 15.73 -24.71
CA ASP A 187 9.86 16.36 -23.40
C ASP A 187 10.14 17.88 -23.50
N GLU A 188 10.73 18.32 -24.63
CA GLU A 188 11.00 19.75 -24.89
C GLU A 188 9.79 20.50 -25.48
N ARG A 189 8.70 19.81 -25.78
CA ARG A 189 7.52 20.41 -26.42
C ARG A 189 6.61 21.01 -25.38
N SER A 190 6.45 22.34 -25.40
CA SER A 190 5.49 23.03 -24.54
C SER A 190 4.06 22.90 -25.09
N VAL A 191 3.12 22.64 -24.19
CA VAL A 191 1.68 22.55 -24.48
C VAL A 191 0.97 23.56 -23.59
N GLU A 192 0.07 24.36 -24.14
CA GLU A 192 -0.79 25.23 -23.35
C GLU A 192 -1.93 24.41 -22.72
N VAL A 193 -2.11 24.54 -21.40
CA VAL A 193 -3.10 23.80 -20.60
C VAL A 193 -4.30 24.70 -20.28
#